data_c1d1edbf6d07e515683c288d8c8d7596
#
_entry.id   c1d1edbf6d07e515683c288d8c8d7596
#
_cell.length_a   1.000
_cell.length_b   1.000
_cell.length_c   1.000
_cell.angle_alpha   90.00
_cell.angle_beta   90.00
_cell.angle_gamma   90.00
#
_symmetry.space_group_name_H-M   'P 1'
#
loop_
_entity.id
_entity.type
_entity.pdbx_description
1 polymer ?
#
loop_
_entity_poly.entity_id
_entity_poly.type
_entity_poly.pdbx_seq_one_letter_code
_entity_poly.pdbx_strand_id
1 'polypeptide(L)'
;IYNCRKDIFLKGDMHTLLMFPTDQILIARILADRQGCYLHSCGVNFAGKGLLFVGHSEGGKSTLATLLKGKAEILCDDRIIIRSTAEGFKIYGTWSHGDVADVSGNSAPLKAILFLEKSEENHLIPLENKKDITKRLLSYLIKPFVTVDWWDKTLSLIEKISAQVPCYVLRFD
;
A
#
# COMPACT_ATOMS: atom_id res chain seq x y z
N ILE A 1 16.98 6.46 -18.89
CA ILE A 1 16.45 7.40 -19.90
C ILE A 1 15.27 6.73 -20.57
N TYR A 2 14.11 7.35 -20.51
CA TYR A 2 12.90 6.92 -21.21
C TYR A 2 12.85 7.58 -22.57
N ASN A 3 12.88 6.78 -23.64
CA ASN A 3 12.67 7.27 -25.00
C ASN A 3 11.22 6.98 -25.40
N CYS A 4 10.37 7.99 -25.38
CA CYS A 4 9.01 7.89 -25.91
C CYS A 4 8.96 8.28 -27.37
N ARG A 5 8.20 7.54 -28.16
CA ARG A 5 7.87 7.93 -29.54
C ARG A 5 6.91 9.13 -29.49
N LYS A 6 7.42 10.30 -29.89
CA LYS A 6 6.69 11.57 -29.86
C LYS A 6 5.40 11.52 -30.69
N ASP A 7 5.43 10.82 -31.82
CA ASP A 7 4.28 10.67 -32.73
C ASP A 7 3.09 9.94 -32.07
N ILE A 8 3.36 8.91 -31.25
CA ILE A 8 2.32 8.16 -30.52
C ILE A 8 1.71 9.06 -29.44
N PHE A 9 2.57 9.75 -28.68
CA PHE A 9 2.11 10.64 -27.61
C PHE A 9 1.27 11.81 -28.13
N LEU A 10 1.68 12.44 -29.23
CA LEU A 10 0.97 13.59 -29.82
C LEU A 10 -0.36 13.20 -30.47
N LYS A 11 -0.55 11.95 -30.87
CA LYS A 11 -1.83 11.45 -31.41
C LYS A 11 -2.88 11.20 -30.34
N GLY A 12 -2.54 11.27 -29.04
CA GLY A 12 -3.45 10.98 -27.96
C GLY A 12 -3.70 9.49 -27.73
N ASP A 13 -2.95 8.60 -28.37
CA ASP A 13 -3.09 7.14 -28.25
C ASP A 13 -2.45 6.61 -26.96
N MET A 14 -1.74 7.45 -26.21
CA MET A 14 -1.15 7.12 -24.91
C MET A 14 -1.74 8.00 -23.82
N HIS A 15 -2.50 7.39 -22.93
CA HIS A 15 -3.03 8.06 -21.75
C HIS A 15 -2.00 8.19 -20.62
N THR A 16 -0.87 7.49 -20.69
CA THR A 16 0.21 7.55 -19.71
C THR A 16 1.56 7.27 -20.35
N LEU A 17 2.60 7.96 -19.87
CA LEU A 17 4.00 7.72 -20.28
C LEU A 17 4.57 6.43 -19.67
N LEU A 18 3.99 5.95 -18.59
CA LEU A 18 4.40 4.76 -17.85
C LEU A 18 3.21 3.81 -17.76
N MET A 19 3.27 2.74 -18.51
CA MET A 19 2.23 1.70 -18.50
C MET A 19 2.60 0.58 -17.52
N PHE A 20 1.58 -0.12 -17.03
CA PHE A 20 1.76 -1.38 -16.31
C PHE A 20 2.58 -2.39 -17.15
N PRO A 21 3.59 -3.07 -16.57
CA PRO A 21 4.02 -3.01 -15.16
C PRO A 21 5.18 -2.03 -14.90
N THR A 22 5.56 -1.21 -15.86
CA THR A 22 6.76 -0.35 -15.78
C THR A 22 6.64 0.72 -14.70
N ASP A 23 5.45 1.26 -14.49
CA ASP A 23 5.13 2.20 -13.41
C ASP A 23 5.45 1.59 -12.04
N GLN A 24 5.02 0.36 -11.80
CA GLN A 24 5.26 -0.36 -10.55
C GLN A 24 6.75 -0.64 -10.33
N ILE A 25 7.45 -1.08 -11.38
CA ILE A 25 8.88 -1.35 -11.33
C ILE A 25 9.66 -0.09 -10.94
N LEU A 26 9.35 1.02 -11.61
CA LEU A 26 10.03 2.28 -11.37
C LEU A 26 9.76 2.81 -9.97
N ILE A 27 8.50 2.81 -9.54
CA ILE A 27 8.12 3.33 -8.23
C ILE A 27 8.70 2.49 -7.11
N ALA A 28 8.59 1.17 -7.17
CA ALA A 28 9.14 0.32 -6.14
C ALA A 28 10.66 0.46 -6.04
N ARG A 29 11.36 0.68 -7.18
CA ARG A 29 12.80 0.96 -7.18
C ARG A 29 13.13 2.30 -6.52
N ILE A 30 12.42 3.36 -6.89
CA ILE A 30 12.62 4.70 -6.32
C ILE A 30 12.30 4.72 -4.82
N LEU A 31 11.27 4.00 -4.41
CA LEU A 31 10.85 3.92 -3.00
C LEU A 31 11.89 3.26 -2.12
N ALA A 32 12.54 2.18 -2.58
CA ALA A 32 13.60 1.52 -1.80
C ALA A 32 14.73 2.50 -1.45
N ASP A 33 15.15 3.35 -2.40
CA ASP A 33 16.16 4.39 -2.18
C ASP A 33 15.67 5.54 -1.26
N ARG A 34 14.36 5.65 -1.05
CA ARG A 34 13.72 6.70 -0.23
C ARG A 34 13.05 6.16 1.03
N GLN A 35 13.52 5.03 1.54
CA GLN A 35 12.96 4.38 2.73
C GLN A 35 11.43 4.18 2.62
N GLY A 36 11.00 3.69 1.48
CA GLY A 36 9.60 3.43 1.18
C GLY A 36 9.39 2.04 0.57
N CYS A 37 8.17 1.56 0.66
CA CYS A 37 7.72 0.35 -0.02
C CYS A 37 6.32 0.53 -0.60
N TYR A 38 5.95 -0.36 -1.51
CA TYR A 38 4.71 -0.33 -2.25
C TYR A 38 3.95 -1.63 -1.98
N LEU A 39 2.75 -1.51 -1.41
CA LEU A 39 1.96 -2.63 -0.93
C LEU A 39 0.61 -2.70 -1.62
N HIS A 40 0.18 -3.92 -1.96
CA HIS A 40 -1.19 -4.20 -2.36
C HIS A 40 -2.10 -4.14 -1.14
N SER A 41 -2.76 -3.00 -0.95
CA SER A 41 -3.51 -2.68 0.25
C SER A 41 -4.46 -1.51 0.02
N CYS A 42 -5.48 -1.39 0.86
CA CYS A 42 -6.32 -0.20 0.96
C CYS A 42 -5.79 0.70 2.09
N GLY A 43 -5.66 1.99 1.81
CA GLY A 43 -5.27 3.00 2.79
C GLY A 43 -6.35 4.04 2.99
N VAL A 44 -6.60 4.39 4.23
CA VAL A 44 -7.54 5.45 4.58
C VAL A 44 -6.93 6.43 5.57
N ASN A 45 -7.37 7.68 5.49
CA ASN A 45 -7.11 8.70 6.50
C ASN A 45 -8.39 8.91 7.32
N PHE A 46 -8.41 8.36 8.52
CA PHE A 46 -9.51 8.50 9.46
C PHE A 46 -9.16 9.53 10.54
N ALA A 47 -9.71 10.71 10.45
CA ALA A 47 -9.48 11.80 11.39
C ALA A 47 -7.97 12.07 11.65
N GLY A 48 -7.17 12.15 10.59
CA GLY A 48 -5.72 12.39 10.66
C GLY A 48 -4.88 11.16 11.03
N LYS A 49 -5.50 9.97 11.11
CA LYS A 49 -4.85 8.71 11.41
C LYS A 49 -4.89 7.80 10.18
N GLY A 50 -3.73 7.42 9.68
CA GLY A 50 -3.60 6.48 8.58
C GLY A 50 -3.84 5.05 9.05
N LEU A 51 -4.80 4.37 8.46
CA LEU A 51 -5.06 2.95 8.65
C LEU A 51 -4.79 2.22 7.34
N LEU A 52 -4.10 1.09 7.41
CA LEU A 52 -3.78 0.27 6.27
C LEU A 52 -4.47 -1.08 6.38
N PHE A 53 -5.30 -1.39 5.41
CA PHE A 53 -6.00 -2.67 5.30
C PHE A 53 -5.33 -3.55 4.27
N VAL A 54 -4.82 -4.70 4.70
CA VAL A 54 -4.01 -5.61 3.89
C VAL A 54 -4.74 -6.96 3.77
N GLY A 55 -4.95 -7.42 2.56
CA GLY A 55 -5.65 -8.68 2.31
C GLY A 55 -5.53 -9.12 0.86
N HIS A 56 -5.83 -10.40 0.60
CA HIS A 56 -5.86 -10.95 -0.76
C HIS A 56 -6.92 -10.25 -1.64
N SER A 57 -6.87 -10.50 -2.94
CA SER A 57 -8.00 -10.19 -3.81
C SER A 57 -9.26 -10.83 -3.22
N GLU A 58 -10.38 -10.12 -3.27
CA GLU A 58 -11.65 -10.53 -2.64
C GLU A 58 -11.62 -10.62 -1.10
N GLY A 59 -10.54 -10.21 -0.44
CA GLY A 59 -10.41 -10.19 1.02
C GLY A 59 -11.16 -9.07 1.73
N GLY A 60 -12.02 -8.29 1.02
CA GLY A 60 -12.88 -7.26 1.61
C GLY A 60 -12.26 -5.85 1.66
N LYS A 61 -11.11 -5.58 1.02
CA LYS A 61 -10.51 -4.23 0.98
C LYS A 61 -11.47 -3.18 0.40
N SER A 62 -12.05 -3.45 -0.78
CA SER A 62 -12.99 -2.53 -1.44
C SER A 62 -14.31 -2.43 -0.67
N THR A 63 -14.76 -3.51 -0.01
CA THR A 63 -15.92 -3.49 0.89
C THR A 63 -15.67 -2.52 2.04
N LEU A 64 -14.52 -2.62 2.73
CA LEU A 64 -14.16 -1.70 3.81
C LEU A 64 -14.01 -0.25 3.32
N ALA A 65 -13.38 -0.04 2.16
CA ALA A 65 -13.29 1.29 1.57
C ALA A 65 -14.70 1.89 1.35
N THR A 66 -15.62 1.10 0.83
CA THR A 66 -17.01 1.52 0.61
C THR A 66 -17.74 1.83 1.94
N LEU A 67 -17.57 1.01 2.96
CA LEU A 67 -18.17 1.22 4.30
C LEU A 67 -17.62 2.48 5.01
N LEU A 68 -16.36 2.83 4.73
CA LEU A 68 -15.70 4.01 5.30
C LEU A 68 -15.92 5.27 4.48
N LYS A 69 -16.47 5.16 3.28
CA LYS A 69 -16.80 6.31 2.43
C LYS A 69 -17.72 7.30 3.16
N GLY A 70 -17.36 8.58 3.13
CA GLY A 70 -18.06 9.62 3.88
C GLY A 70 -17.70 9.71 5.38
N LYS A 71 -16.98 8.72 5.93
CA LYS A 71 -16.49 8.73 7.33
C LYS A 71 -14.97 8.92 7.40
N ALA A 72 -14.26 8.51 6.36
CA ALA A 72 -12.82 8.66 6.20
C ALA A 72 -12.48 9.07 4.78
N GLU A 73 -11.32 9.68 4.60
CA GLU A 73 -10.76 9.91 3.27
C GLU A 73 -10.14 8.60 2.78
N ILE A 74 -10.62 8.09 1.65
CA ILE A 74 -10.01 6.95 0.99
C ILE A 74 -8.78 7.44 0.22
N LEU A 75 -7.60 6.97 0.60
CA LEU A 75 -6.36 7.30 -0.09
C LEU A 75 -6.24 6.48 -1.38
N CYS A 76 -6.53 5.21 -1.31
CA CYS A 76 -6.59 4.28 -2.43
C CYS A 76 -7.01 2.89 -1.91
N ASP A 77 -7.71 2.08 -2.71
CA ASP A 77 -8.17 0.74 -2.30
C ASP A 77 -7.35 -0.42 -2.91
N ASP A 78 -6.31 -0.12 -3.71
CA ASP A 78 -5.50 -1.14 -4.39
C ASP A 78 -4.02 -1.11 -4.00
N ARG A 79 -3.38 0.07 -4.04
CA ARG A 79 -1.92 0.18 -3.81
C ARG A 79 -1.55 1.42 -3.03
N ILE A 80 -0.90 1.19 -1.90
CA ILE A 80 -0.47 2.22 -0.98
C ILE A 80 1.05 2.25 -0.86
N ILE A 81 1.60 3.44 -0.79
CA ILE A 81 3.01 3.67 -0.47
C ILE A 81 3.13 3.87 1.04
N ILE A 82 4.05 3.13 1.67
CA ILE A 82 4.51 3.43 3.03
C ILE A 82 5.91 4.03 2.94
N ARG A 83 6.15 5.09 3.70
CA ARG A 83 7.49 5.66 3.85
C ARG A 83 7.84 5.90 5.31
N SER A 84 9.11 5.65 5.63
CA SER A 84 9.72 6.13 6.87
C SER A 84 10.08 7.61 6.72
N THR A 85 9.71 8.41 7.70
CA THR A 85 10.00 9.85 7.80
C THR A 85 10.62 10.16 9.15
N ALA A 86 11.08 11.38 9.38
CA ALA A 86 11.59 11.81 10.69
C ALA A 86 10.51 11.72 11.79
N GLU A 87 9.23 11.81 11.41
CA GLU A 87 8.08 11.77 12.32
C GLU A 87 7.49 10.36 12.50
N GLY A 88 8.11 9.32 11.93
CA GLY A 88 7.62 7.95 11.89
C GLY A 88 7.15 7.51 10.51
N PHE A 89 6.27 6.51 10.46
CA PHE A 89 5.75 6.03 9.19
C PHE A 89 4.55 6.83 8.71
N LYS A 90 4.49 7.09 7.39
CA LYS A 90 3.33 7.68 6.71
C LYS A 90 2.87 6.79 5.56
N ILE A 91 1.58 6.76 5.33
CA ILE A 91 0.97 6.19 4.12
C ILE A 91 0.60 7.29 3.14
N TYR A 92 0.72 6.99 1.86
CA TYR A 92 0.42 7.91 0.77
C TYR A 92 -0.51 7.22 -0.21
N GLY A 93 -1.55 7.92 -0.64
CA GLY A 93 -2.40 7.46 -1.73
C GLY A 93 -1.66 7.44 -3.07
N THR A 94 -2.20 6.66 -3.98
CA THR A 94 -1.69 6.54 -5.34
C THR A 94 -2.84 6.63 -6.33
N TRP A 95 -2.53 6.69 -7.62
CA TRP A 95 -3.53 6.69 -8.69
C TRP A 95 -4.10 5.30 -9.00
N SER A 96 -3.55 4.24 -8.41
CA SER A 96 -3.95 2.86 -8.70
C SER A 96 -5.14 2.49 -7.85
N HIS A 97 -6.33 2.56 -8.40
CA HIS A 97 -7.55 2.11 -7.73
C HIS A 97 -7.95 0.70 -8.15
N GLY A 98 -8.65 0.00 -7.28
CA GLY A 98 -9.34 -1.24 -7.54
C GLY A 98 -10.80 -0.98 -7.93
N ASP A 99 -11.74 -1.58 -7.18
CA ASP A 99 -13.18 -1.43 -7.43
C ASP A 99 -13.72 -0.06 -6.98
N VAL A 100 -13.04 0.60 -6.04
CA VAL A 100 -13.40 1.94 -5.55
C VAL A 100 -12.59 2.97 -6.29
N ALA A 101 -13.26 3.81 -7.07
CA ALA A 101 -12.59 4.82 -7.91
C ALA A 101 -12.02 6.01 -7.11
N ASP A 102 -12.31 6.08 -5.81
CA ASP A 102 -11.79 7.14 -4.94
C ASP A 102 -10.29 6.98 -4.74
N VAL A 103 -9.53 7.98 -5.15
CA VAL A 103 -8.07 8.08 -4.94
C VAL A 103 -7.74 9.47 -4.44
N SER A 104 -6.70 9.57 -3.62
CA SER A 104 -6.21 10.83 -3.10
C SER A 104 -4.68 10.86 -3.11
N GLY A 105 -4.08 11.97 -3.52
CA GLY A 105 -2.65 12.21 -3.41
C GLY A 105 -2.19 12.59 -2.00
N ASN A 106 -3.10 12.64 -1.04
CA ASN A 106 -2.81 12.97 0.35
C ASN A 106 -2.05 11.87 1.09
N SER A 107 -1.64 12.18 2.30
CA SER A 107 -0.93 11.25 3.18
C SER A 107 -1.44 11.35 4.62
N ALA A 108 -1.22 10.28 5.39
CA ALA A 108 -1.53 10.28 6.82
C ALA A 108 -0.45 9.52 7.61
N PRO A 109 -0.20 9.88 8.89
CA PRO A 109 0.65 9.10 9.78
C PRO A 109 0.09 7.70 9.96
N LEU A 110 0.87 6.67 9.66
CA LEU A 110 0.46 5.26 9.80
C LEU A 110 0.31 4.91 11.28
N LYS A 111 -0.91 4.60 11.70
CA LYS A 111 -1.24 4.28 13.10
C LYS A 111 -1.50 2.81 13.34
N ALA A 112 -1.99 2.09 12.34
CA ALA A 112 -2.22 0.66 12.43
C ALA A 112 -2.23 -0.02 11.05
N ILE A 113 -1.87 -1.31 11.06
CA ILE A 113 -1.99 -2.21 9.92
C ILE A 113 -2.97 -3.32 10.32
N LEU A 114 -4.00 -3.52 9.50
CA LEU A 114 -5.04 -4.50 9.72
C LEU A 114 -5.00 -5.54 8.61
N PHE A 115 -4.63 -6.77 8.94
CA PHE A 115 -4.68 -7.91 8.02
C PHE A 115 -6.09 -8.48 8.00
N LEU A 116 -6.69 -8.50 6.82
CA LEU A 116 -8.08 -8.90 6.63
C LEU A 116 -8.21 -10.41 6.51
N GLU A 117 -9.13 -10.98 7.26
CA GLU A 117 -9.55 -12.38 7.19
C GLU A 117 -11.08 -12.45 7.19
N LYS A 118 -11.67 -13.23 6.28
CA LYS A 118 -13.11 -13.47 6.28
C LYS A 118 -13.52 -14.33 7.48
N SER A 119 -14.63 -13.97 8.12
CA SER A 119 -15.17 -14.69 9.28
C SER A 119 -16.63 -14.31 9.47
N GLU A 120 -17.44 -15.23 9.98
CA GLU A 120 -18.83 -14.96 10.33
C GLU A 120 -18.97 -13.99 11.52
N GLU A 121 -17.91 -13.81 12.30
CA GLU A 121 -17.90 -12.93 13.47
C GLU A 121 -16.84 -11.83 13.32
N ASN A 122 -17.19 -10.63 13.78
CA ASN A 122 -16.31 -9.48 13.74
C ASN A 122 -15.35 -9.48 14.95
N HIS A 123 -14.06 -9.67 14.69
CA HIS A 123 -13.02 -9.66 15.71
C HIS A 123 -11.82 -8.82 15.30
N LEU A 124 -11.28 -8.08 16.26
CA LEU A 124 -9.99 -7.40 16.10
C LEU A 124 -8.97 -8.06 17.04
N ILE A 125 -8.02 -8.78 16.48
CA ILE A 125 -7.04 -9.58 17.21
C ILE A 125 -5.66 -8.93 17.08
N PRO A 126 -5.01 -8.53 18.19
CA PRO A 126 -3.63 -8.01 18.14
C PRO A 126 -2.67 -9.05 17.58
N LEU A 127 -1.75 -8.61 16.73
CA LEU A 127 -0.71 -9.44 16.15
C LEU A 127 0.65 -8.96 16.70
N GLU A 128 1.25 -9.77 17.58
CA GLU A 128 2.48 -9.42 18.30
C GLU A 128 3.73 -10.08 17.73
N ASN A 129 3.57 -11.20 17.01
CA ASN A 129 4.69 -11.94 16.46
C ASN A 129 5.28 -11.20 15.23
N LYS A 130 6.42 -10.56 15.45
CA LYS A 130 7.12 -9.77 14.41
C LYS A 130 7.46 -10.58 13.17
N LYS A 131 7.82 -11.87 13.32
CA LYS A 131 8.13 -12.74 12.17
C LYS A 131 6.88 -12.99 11.31
N ASP A 132 5.73 -13.19 11.95
CA ASP A 132 4.46 -13.38 11.24
C ASP A 132 4.03 -12.08 10.54
N ILE A 133 4.13 -10.93 11.23
CA ILE A 133 3.86 -9.62 10.64
C ILE A 133 4.75 -9.39 9.40
N THR A 134 6.06 -9.62 9.53
CA THR A 134 7.01 -9.48 8.42
C THR A 134 6.63 -10.38 7.24
N LYS A 135 6.34 -11.67 7.51
CA LYS A 135 5.92 -12.64 6.49
C LYS A 135 4.64 -12.17 5.78
N ARG A 136 3.64 -11.71 6.52
CA ARG A 136 2.39 -11.19 5.98
C ARG A 136 2.64 -9.95 5.11
N LEU A 137 3.41 -8.97 5.57
CA LEU A 137 3.74 -7.78 4.79
C LEU A 137 4.47 -8.13 3.49
N LEU A 138 5.43 -9.04 3.54
CA LEU A 138 6.16 -9.51 2.36
C LEU A 138 5.27 -10.19 1.33
N SER A 139 4.16 -10.81 1.75
CA SER A 139 3.21 -11.46 0.82
C SER A 139 2.45 -10.46 -0.03
N TYR A 140 2.24 -9.24 0.48
CA TYR A 140 1.49 -8.17 -0.21
C TYR A 140 2.40 -7.08 -0.80
N LEU A 141 3.71 -7.24 -0.68
CA LEU A 141 4.67 -6.31 -1.24
C LEU A 141 4.65 -6.38 -2.77
N ILE A 142 4.56 -5.24 -3.43
CA ILE A 142 4.76 -5.14 -4.87
C ILE A 142 6.24 -5.29 -5.15
N LYS A 143 6.60 -6.41 -5.78
CA LYS A 143 7.99 -6.81 -6.05
C LYS A 143 8.31 -6.53 -7.51
N PRO A 144 9.16 -5.54 -7.81
CA PRO A 144 9.65 -5.32 -9.16
C PRO A 144 10.73 -6.35 -9.52
N PHE A 145 11.48 -6.13 -10.60
CA PHE A 145 12.72 -6.84 -10.84
C PHE A 145 13.68 -6.58 -9.66
N VAL A 146 13.81 -7.58 -8.79
CA VAL A 146 14.50 -7.48 -7.52
C VAL A 146 16.01 -7.63 -7.68
N THR A 147 16.75 -6.76 -6.99
CA THR A 147 18.21 -6.84 -6.83
C THR A 147 18.53 -7.05 -5.36
N VAL A 148 19.73 -7.51 -5.05
CA VAL A 148 20.18 -7.67 -3.66
C VAL A 148 20.03 -6.36 -2.89
N ASP A 149 20.51 -5.24 -3.43
CA ASP A 149 20.37 -3.91 -2.83
C ASP A 149 18.90 -3.51 -2.57
N TRP A 150 18.00 -3.80 -3.49
CA TRP A 150 16.57 -3.55 -3.28
C TRP A 150 16.01 -4.39 -2.14
N TRP A 151 16.38 -5.66 -2.06
CA TRP A 151 15.96 -6.55 -0.99
C TRP A 151 16.46 -6.08 0.36
N ASP A 152 17.74 -5.75 0.49
CA ASP A 152 18.35 -5.31 1.75
C ASP A 152 17.63 -4.06 2.29
N LYS A 153 17.40 -3.07 1.43
CA LYS A 153 16.66 -1.85 1.79
C LYS A 153 15.22 -2.13 2.19
N THR A 154 14.54 -2.95 1.41
CA THR A 154 13.11 -3.24 1.62
C THR A 154 12.88 -4.11 2.85
N LEU A 155 13.68 -5.15 3.07
CA LEU A 155 13.61 -6.00 4.26
C LEU A 155 13.87 -5.19 5.53
N SER A 156 14.93 -4.37 5.54
CA SER A 156 15.19 -3.47 6.67
C SER A 156 14.01 -2.55 6.98
N LEU A 157 13.34 -2.01 5.96
CA LEU A 157 12.15 -1.19 6.16
C LEU A 157 10.98 -1.99 6.73
N ILE A 158 10.68 -3.18 6.17
CA ILE A 158 9.58 -4.05 6.63
C ILE A 158 9.80 -4.50 8.07
N GLU A 159 11.03 -4.83 8.45
CA GLU A 159 11.38 -5.16 9.84
C GLU A 159 11.14 -3.98 10.79
N LYS A 160 11.50 -2.76 10.40
CA LYS A 160 11.19 -1.56 11.19
C LYS A 160 9.68 -1.33 11.32
N ILE A 161 8.92 -1.50 10.24
CA ILE A 161 7.45 -1.38 10.28
C ILE A 161 6.87 -2.41 11.24
N SER A 162 7.28 -3.69 11.13
CA SER A 162 6.78 -4.77 11.99
C SER A 162 7.15 -4.61 13.46
N ALA A 163 8.19 -3.86 13.77
CA ALA A 163 8.62 -3.58 15.14
C ALA A 163 7.93 -2.37 15.78
N GLN A 164 7.48 -1.40 14.99
CA GLN A 164 7.05 -0.09 15.49
C GLN A 164 5.58 0.23 15.23
N VAL A 165 4.96 -0.40 14.24
CA VAL A 165 3.56 -0.14 13.89
C VAL A 165 2.66 -1.21 14.49
N PRO A 166 1.63 -0.84 15.26
CA PRO A 166 0.63 -1.78 15.75
C PRO A 166 -0.03 -2.55 14.60
N CYS A 167 -0.06 -3.87 14.71
CA CYS A 167 -0.65 -4.75 13.71
C CYS A 167 -1.76 -5.60 14.31
N TYR A 168 -2.79 -5.84 13.52
CA TYR A 168 -3.98 -6.59 13.93
C TYR A 168 -4.42 -7.52 12.82
N VAL A 169 -5.12 -8.59 13.19
CA VAL A 169 -5.99 -9.33 12.27
C VAL A 169 -7.41 -8.79 12.47
N LEU A 170 -8.00 -8.29 11.41
CA LEU A 170 -9.42 -7.91 11.38
C LEU A 170 -10.19 -9.02 10.67
N ARG A 171 -10.98 -9.76 11.46
CA ARG A 171 -11.94 -10.73 10.97
C ARG A 171 -13.29 -10.05 10.80
N PHE A 172 -13.94 -10.29 9.69
CA PHE A 172 -15.25 -9.72 9.39
C PHE A 172 -15.92 -10.46 8.24
N ASP A 173 -17.24 -10.32 8.14
CA ASP A 173 -18.06 -10.82 7.04
C ASP A 173 -18.18 -9.78 5.92
#